data_e8ee64ec61f1c344a775aa959b4c3951
#
_entry.id   e8ee64ec61f1c344a775aa959b4c3951
#
_cell.length_a   1.000
_cell.length_b   1.000
_cell.length_c   1.000
_cell.angle_alpha   90.00
_cell.angle_beta   90.00
_cell.angle_gamma   90.00
#
_symmetry.space_group_name_H-M   'P 1'
#
loop_
_entity.id
_entity.type
_entity.pdbx_description
1 polymer ?
#
loop_
_entity_poly.entity_id
_entity_poly.type
_entity_poly.pdbx_seq_one_letter_code
_entity_poly.pdbx_strand_id
1 'polypeptide(L)' 'MTLSEWRKKEKISHYTLGQMLGFKSLNPATNSQRYCLESKEKRFPRPDVVKKILKVTNKEVTIDDLYKAWWDDEDTKK' A
#
# COMPACT_ATOMS: atom_id res chain seq x y z
N MET A 1 1.07 9.10 -7.26
CA MET A 1 2.20 8.58 -6.48
C MET A 1 1.87 7.18 -5.98
N THR A 2 2.87 6.34 -5.73
CA THR A 2 2.64 5.01 -5.19
C THR A 2 2.37 5.09 -3.68
N LEU A 3 1.80 4.02 -3.12
CA LEU A 3 1.56 3.96 -1.68
C LEU A 3 2.89 4.01 -0.90
N SER A 4 3.92 3.34 -1.43
CA SER A 4 5.25 3.39 -0.83
C SER A 4 5.81 4.82 -0.80
N GLU A 5 5.67 5.55 -1.90
CA GLU A 5 6.10 6.95 -1.97
C GLU A 5 5.34 7.83 -0.98
N TRP A 6 4.03 7.61 -0.88
CA TRP A 6 3.20 8.37 0.05
C TRP A 6 3.62 8.13 1.49
N ARG A 7 3.87 6.85 1.84
CA ARG A 7 4.32 6.51 3.19
C ARG A 7 5.62 7.23 3.54
N LYS A 8 6.58 7.21 2.61
CA LYS A 8 7.87 7.86 2.83
C LYS A 8 7.72 9.38 2.93
N LYS A 9 6.86 9.95 2.11
CA LYS A 9 6.58 11.39 2.16
C LYS A 9 6.02 11.80 3.52
N GLU A 10 5.10 11.00 4.06
CA GLU A 10 4.49 11.28 5.36
C GLU A 10 5.38 10.88 6.53
N LYS A 11 6.52 10.21 6.26
CA LYS A 11 7.47 9.78 7.28
C LYS A 11 6.86 8.89 8.35
N ILE A 12 5.95 8.00 7.94
CA ILE A 12 5.31 7.05 8.84
C ILE A 12 5.87 5.64 8.61
N SER A 13 5.81 4.82 9.65
CA SER A 13 6.25 3.43 9.57
C SER A 13 5.20 2.56 8.88
N HIS A 14 5.62 1.37 8.44
CA HIS A 14 4.67 0.37 7.92
C HIS A 14 3.64 -0.02 8.99
N TYR A 15 4.06 -0.09 10.24
CA TYR A 15 3.14 -0.39 11.34
C TYR A 15 2.02 0.66 11.42
N THR A 16 2.41 1.93 11.40
CA THR A 16 1.44 3.03 11.45
C THR A 16 0.51 3.01 10.24
N LEU A 17 1.08 2.84 9.03
CA LEU A 17 0.26 2.77 7.83
C LEU A 17 -0.70 1.59 7.88
N GLY A 18 -0.23 0.43 8.33
CA GLY A 18 -1.10 -0.74 8.47
C GLY A 18 -2.27 -0.50 9.40
N GLN A 19 -2.02 0.19 10.53
CA GLN A 19 -3.09 0.56 11.44
C GLN A 19 -4.08 1.52 10.81
N MET A 20 -3.60 2.49 10.06
CA MET A 20 -4.46 3.45 9.35
C MET A 20 -5.35 2.74 8.32
N LEU A 21 -4.87 1.66 7.74
CA LEU A 21 -5.62 0.85 6.77
C LEU A 21 -6.57 -0.14 7.45
N GLY A 22 -6.58 -0.20 8.78
CA GLY A 22 -7.52 -1.01 9.54
C GLY A 22 -7.02 -2.37 9.98
N PHE A 23 -5.74 -2.67 9.81
CA PHE A 23 -5.16 -3.95 10.25
C PHE A 23 -4.76 -3.85 11.72
N LYS A 24 -5.69 -4.20 12.60
CA LYS A 24 -5.49 -4.01 14.04
C LYS A 24 -4.98 -5.23 14.78
N SER A 25 -5.16 -6.44 14.24
CA SER A 25 -5.00 -7.66 15.02
C SER A 25 -3.79 -8.51 14.67
N LEU A 26 -3.22 -8.42 13.48
CA LEU A 26 -2.10 -9.27 13.05
C LEU A 26 -1.15 -8.45 12.20
N ASN A 27 0.03 -8.22 12.70
CA ASN A 27 1.14 -7.62 11.96
C ASN A 27 0.72 -6.52 10.95
N PRO A 28 0.23 -5.36 11.43
CA PRO A 28 -0.13 -4.27 10.50
C PRO A 28 1.03 -3.91 9.57
N ALA A 29 2.26 -3.96 10.09
CA ALA A 29 3.44 -3.65 9.28
C ALA A 29 3.61 -4.62 8.11
N THR A 30 3.37 -5.90 8.34
CA THR A 30 3.49 -6.92 7.27
C THR A 30 2.50 -6.64 6.15
N ASN A 31 1.26 -6.34 6.48
CA ASN A 31 0.24 -6.03 5.47
C ASN A 31 0.59 -4.75 4.71
N SER A 32 1.05 -3.73 5.42
CA SER A 32 1.50 -2.49 4.78
C SER A 32 2.62 -2.75 3.79
N GLN A 33 3.62 -3.55 4.17
CA GLN A 33 4.72 -3.91 3.29
C GLN A 33 4.24 -4.63 2.03
N ARG A 34 3.27 -5.53 2.17
CA ARG A 34 2.71 -6.26 1.03
C ARG A 34 2.03 -5.31 0.04
N TYR A 35 1.23 -4.38 0.54
CA TYR A 35 0.52 -3.44 -0.30
C TYR A 35 1.42 -2.34 -0.87
N CYS A 36 2.54 -2.05 -0.21
CA CYS A 36 3.55 -1.13 -0.72
C CYS A 36 4.51 -1.82 -1.69
N LEU A 37 4.34 -3.14 -1.92
CA LEU A 37 5.19 -3.94 -2.80
C LEU A 37 6.65 -3.99 -2.32
N GLU A 38 6.85 -3.89 -1.02
CA GLU A 38 8.17 -3.94 -0.40
C GLU A 38 8.45 -5.28 0.30
N SER A 39 7.51 -6.22 0.21
CA SER A 39 7.65 -7.56 0.77
C SER A 39 7.82 -8.57 -0.35
N LYS A 40 8.34 -9.76 -0.03
CA LYS A 40 8.40 -10.87 -0.98
C LYS A 40 7.01 -11.35 -1.36
N GLU A 41 6.06 -11.27 -0.43
CA GLU A 41 4.66 -11.60 -0.67
C GLU A 41 3.89 -10.34 -1.01
N LYS A 42 3.94 -9.96 -2.26
CA LYS A 42 3.25 -8.77 -2.73
C LYS A 42 1.77 -9.06 -2.95
N ARG A 43 0.93 -8.09 -2.65
CA ARG A 43 -0.52 -8.22 -2.81
C ARG A 43 -1.11 -6.97 -3.41
N PHE A 44 -2.07 -7.17 -4.31
CA PHE A 44 -2.95 -6.08 -4.73
C PHE A 44 -4.07 -5.94 -3.71
N PRO A 45 -4.36 -4.72 -3.25
CA PRO A 45 -5.38 -4.53 -2.21
C PRO A 45 -6.78 -4.89 -2.68
N ARG A 46 -7.58 -5.43 -1.76
CA ARG A 46 -9.00 -5.71 -2.03
C ARG A 46 -9.76 -4.39 -2.15
N PRO A 47 -10.97 -4.41 -2.74
CA PRO A 47 -11.75 -3.17 -2.91
C PRO A 47 -11.96 -2.37 -1.64
N ASP A 48 -12.18 -3.03 -0.50
CA ASP A 48 -12.34 -2.35 0.78
C ASP A 48 -11.06 -1.67 1.23
N VAL A 49 -9.91 -2.32 1.01
CA VAL A 49 -8.60 -1.75 1.34
C VAL A 49 -8.29 -0.60 0.37
N VAL A 50 -8.64 -0.72 -0.90
CA VAL A 50 -8.47 0.37 -1.87
C VAL A 50 -9.23 1.61 -1.40
N LYS A 51 -10.46 1.44 -0.94
CA LYS A 51 -11.24 2.56 -0.40
C LYS A 51 -10.54 3.21 0.80
N LYS A 52 -9.98 2.40 1.68
CA LYS A 52 -9.22 2.90 2.82
C LYS A 52 -7.99 3.68 2.38
N ILE A 53 -7.25 3.16 1.41
CA ILE A 53 -6.07 3.83 0.87
C ILE A 53 -6.45 5.21 0.31
N LEU A 54 -7.50 5.26 -0.50
CA LEU A 54 -7.95 6.53 -1.08
C LEU A 54 -8.33 7.54 0.00
N LYS A 55 -8.99 7.06 1.06
CA LYS A 55 -9.43 7.92 2.15
C LYS A 55 -8.25 8.39 3.00
N VAL A 56 -7.38 7.48 3.39
CA VAL A 56 -6.23 7.77 4.26
C VAL A 56 -5.24 8.72 3.57
N THR A 57 -5.03 8.53 2.27
CA THR A 57 -4.09 9.35 1.51
C THR A 57 -4.73 10.60 0.92
N ASN A 58 -6.02 10.82 1.20
CA ASN A 58 -6.78 11.94 0.64
C ASN A 58 -6.66 11.98 -0.89
N LYS A 59 -6.74 10.80 -1.50
CA LYS A 59 -6.65 10.57 -2.95
C LYS A 59 -5.32 10.95 -3.58
N GLU A 60 -4.27 11.14 -2.78
CA GLU A 60 -2.92 11.33 -3.32
C GLU A 60 -2.40 10.03 -3.94
N VAL A 61 -2.88 8.89 -3.44
CA VAL A 61 -2.66 7.58 -4.06
C VAL A 61 -3.99 7.15 -4.67
N THR A 62 -4.03 7.02 -5.98
CA THR A 62 -5.25 6.65 -6.71
C THR A 62 -5.25 5.17 -7.03
N ILE A 63 -6.40 4.66 -7.47
CA ILE A 63 -6.49 3.26 -7.90
C ILE A 63 -5.59 3.02 -9.13
N ASP A 64 -5.48 4.01 -10.01
CA ASP A 64 -4.58 3.92 -11.16
C ASP A 64 -3.12 3.80 -10.71
N ASP A 65 -2.73 4.55 -9.68
CA ASP A 65 -1.39 4.47 -9.10
C ASP A 65 -1.11 3.06 -8.57
N LEU A 66 -2.10 2.45 -7.93
CA LEU A 66 -1.96 1.09 -7.39
C LEU A 66 -1.78 0.07 -8.51
N TYR A 67 -2.60 0.17 -9.56
CA TYR A 67 -2.49 -0.73 -10.72
C TYR A 67 -1.15 -0.55 -11.43
N LYS A 68 -0.74 0.68 -11.66
CA LYS A 68 0.52 0.96 -12.34
C LYS A 68 1.71 0.39 -11.58
N ALA A 69 1.75 0.60 -10.26
CA ALA A 69 2.83 0.06 -9.44
C ALA A 69 2.85 -1.47 -9.49
N TRP A 70 1.68 -2.10 -9.48
CA TRP A 70 1.55 -3.54 -9.56
C TRP A 70 2.07 -4.08 -10.89
N TRP A 71 1.66 -3.46 -12.00
CA TRP A 71 2.08 -3.86 -13.33
C TRP A 71 3.59 -3.68 -13.52
N ASP A 72 4.12 -2.54 -13.11
CA ASP A 72 5.55 -2.25 -13.24
C ASP A 72 6.38 -3.25 -12.44
N ASP A 73 5.92 -3.62 -11.24
CA ASP A 73 6.60 -4.60 -10.41
C ASP A 73 6.62 -5.99 -11.06
N GLU A 74 5.51 -6.42 -11.67
CA GLU A 74 5.45 -7.69 -12.35
C GLU A 74 6.36 -7.72 -13.59
N ASP A 75 6.39 -6.63 -14.33
CA ASP A 75 7.26 -6.53 -15.51
C ASP A 75 8.73 -6.65 -15.10
N THR A 76 9.10 -6.13 -13.96
CA THR A 76 10.48 -6.20 -13.47
C THR A 76 10.89 -7.64 -13.16
N LYS A 77 9.95 -8.52 -12.88
CA LYS A 77 10.22 -9.92 -12.54
C LYS A 77 10.38 -10.82 -13.78
N LYS A 78 9.99 -10.34 -14.91
CA LYS A 78 10.14 -11.08 -16.17
C LYS A 78 11.51 -10.80 -16.76
#